data_268aa6402abe2b22e401a047d25c572a
#
_entry.id   268aa6402abe2b22e401a047d25c572a
#
_cell.length_a   1.000
_cell.length_b   1.000
_cell.length_c   1.000
_cell.angle_alpha   90.00
_cell.angle_beta   90.00
_cell.angle_gamma   90.00
#
_symmetry.space_group_name_H-M   'P 1'
#
loop_
_entity.id
_entity.type
_entity.pdbx_description
1 polymer ?
#
loop_
_entity_poly.entity_id
_entity_poly.type
_entity_poly.pdbx_seq_one_letter_code
_entity_poly.pdbx_strand_id
1 'polypeptide(L)'
;MKMVFTNDPGSNGMLHLEERKYIPEGWDVVIADMKAEGDNAEFYKLLEDADVVINSYVYFGKKEIDALKKCKCISFQSTGYNEVDLDYAAEKGIAVASILDYCTQETAENAIATMLCLQRGTLIYNRSIQEDKVWDCTVVQHQQRVEGQTMGIVGLGRIGRHVARIAGKGLGMKILAYDPFLPPEIAEAAGATLVDLDTIFAESDVISIHMNLTEDNVHMFDREAFSKMKKKPFIINEGRGPMISEEALAWALDTGLVRGAGLDMLESEFPDAEYLSKCPLLGRDNVIINPHSGFQSDTSLELMYQISVENAVKCFEGKYKEAWVVRNGVGLDGKYIS
;
A
#
# COMPACT_ATOMS: atom_id res chain seq x y z
N MET A 1 31.08 0.52 10.67
CA MET A 1 30.08 0.64 9.59
C MET A 1 28.92 1.45 10.15
N LYS A 2 28.27 2.29 9.34
CA LYS A 2 27.21 3.17 9.80
C LYS A 2 25.90 2.87 9.05
N MET A 3 24.84 2.58 9.78
CA MET A 3 23.48 2.40 9.30
C MET A 3 22.65 3.60 9.72
N VAL A 4 22.03 4.26 8.76
CA VAL A 4 21.20 5.44 9.01
C VAL A 4 19.74 5.08 8.71
N PHE A 5 18.90 5.23 9.72
CA PHE A 5 17.44 5.14 9.57
C PHE A 5 16.91 6.53 9.29
N THR A 6 16.08 6.66 8.26
CA THR A 6 15.50 7.96 7.90
C THR A 6 14.00 7.98 8.16
N ASN A 7 13.52 9.09 8.71
CA ASN A 7 12.11 9.34 8.95
C ASN A 7 11.62 10.54 8.16
N ASP A 8 10.46 10.40 7.53
CA ASP A 8 9.69 11.51 6.99
C ASP A 8 8.88 12.18 8.13
N PRO A 9 8.66 13.51 8.08
CA PRO A 9 7.89 14.22 9.11
C PRO A 9 6.46 13.71 9.32
N GLY A 10 5.86 13.11 8.28
CA GLY A 10 4.52 12.55 8.34
C GLY A 10 4.44 11.15 8.95
N SER A 11 5.56 10.44 9.05
CA SER A 11 5.59 9.01 9.44
C SER A 11 5.43 8.74 10.94
N ASN A 12 5.29 9.76 11.79
CA ASN A 12 5.19 9.66 13.26
C ASN A 12 6.27 8.77 13.91
N GLY A 13 7.46 8.69 13.33
CA GLY A 13 8.60 8.00 13.90
C GLY A 13 8.33 6.52 14.18
N MET A 14 7.86 5.78 13.16
CA MET A 14 7.63 4.35 13.33
C MET A 14 8.91 3.62 13.76
N LEU A 15 9.00 3.38 15.04
CA LEU A 15 9.61 2.28 15.79
C LEU A 15 10.97 1.77 15.29
N HIS A 16 12.03 2.54 15.44
CA HIS A 16 13.38 2.06 15.17
C HIS A 16 14.02 1.29 16.36
N LEU A 17 13.36 1.21 17.50
CA LEU A 17 13.94 0.61 18.71
C LEU A 17 14.02 -0.91 18.65
N GLU A 18 13.03 -1.55 18.05
CA GLU A 18 12.96 -3.02 17.91
C GLU A 18 13.96 -3.56 16.88
N GLU A 19 14.32 -2.73 15.89
CA GLU A 19 15.19 -3.10 14.77
C GLU A 19 16.61 -3.43 15.19
N ARG A 20 17.08 -2.92 16.34
CA ARG A 20 18.44 -3.14 16.85
C ARG A 20 18.78 -4.61 17.04
N LYS A 21 17.80 -5.47 17.27
CA LYS A 21 18.02 -6.92 17.43
C LYS A 21 18.49 -7.62 16.15
N TYR A 22 18.23 -7.01 14.97
CA TYR A 22 18.65 -7.55 13.68
C TYR A 22 19.95 -6.93 13.15
N ILE A 23 20.44 -5.89 13.81
CA ILE A 23 21.66 -5.18 13.39
C ILE A 23 22.88 -5.97 13.86
N PRO A 24 23.81 -6.34 12.94
CA PRO A 24 25.01 -7.05 13.34
C PRO A 24 25.87 -6.26 14.30
N GLU A 25 26.62 -6.97 15.15
CA GLU A 25 27.55 -6.35 16.09
C GLU A 25 28.59 -5.48 15.36
N GLY A 26 28.93 -4.33 15.95
CA GLY A 26 29.91 -3.40 15.39
C GLY A 26 29.37 -2.39 14.37
N TRP A 27 28.04 -2.36 14.15
CA TRP A 27 27.41 -1.30 13.38
C TRP A 27 27.03 -0.11 14.27
N ASP A 28 27.41 1.08 13.84
CA ASP A 28 26.91 2.34 14.40
C ASP A 28 25.55 2.65 13.80
N VAL A 29 24.57 3.00 14.64
CA VAL A 29 23.17 3.23 14.24
C VAL A 29 22.77 4.64 14.55
N VAL A 30 22.30 5.35 13.55
CA VAL A 30 21.88 6.75 13.64
C VAL A 30 20.48 6.90 13.06
N ILE A 31 19.65 7.70 13.72
CA ILE A 31 18.33 8.11 13.20
C ILE A 31 18.50 9.51 12.60
N ALA A 32 18.05 9.70 11.38
CA ALA A 32 18.06 10.96 10.67
C ALA A 32 16.61 11.36 10.33
N ASP A 33 16.09 12.32 11.09
CA ASP A 33 14.74 12.83 10.88
C ASP A 33 14.78 13.99 9.88
N MET A 34 14.00 13.88 8.80
CA MET A 34 13.76 14.99 7.88
C MET A 34 12.67 15.90 8.47
N LYS A 35 12.86 17.20 8.40
CA LYS A 35 11.85 18.18 8.81
C LYS A 35 10.99 18.60 7.63
N ALA A 36 9.69 18.74 7.85
CA ALA A 36 8.76 19.24 6.83
C ALA A 36 9.11 20.66 6.38
N GLU A 37 9.53 21.49 7.34
CA GLU A 37 9.93 22.89 7.09
C GLU A 37 11.24 23.23 7.80
N GLY A 38 11.99 24.16 7.24
CA GLY A 38 13.22 24.68 7.85
C GLY A 38 14.50 24.03 7.34
N ASP A 39 15.56 24.10 8.17
CA ASP A 39 16.90 23.63 7.80
C ASP A 39 17.06 22.14 8.07
N ASN A 40 17.35 21.37 7.02
CA ASN A 40 17.68 19.97 7.04
C ASN A 40 19.19 19.67 6.98
N ALA A 41 20.05 20.65 7.31
CA ALA A 41 21.52 20.50 7.23
C ALA A 41 22.02 19.32 8.08
N GLU A 42 21.43 19.11 9.25
CA GLU A 42 21.80 17.96 10.13
C GLU A 42 21.41 16.62 9.49
N PHE A 43 20.22 16.51 8.89
CA PHE A 43 19.80 15.35 8.14
C PHE A 43 20.82 14.98 7.06
N TYR A 44 21.17 15.93 6.18
CA TYR A 44 22.15 15.69 5.12
C TYR A 44 23.53 15.33 5.66
N LYS A 45 23.97 15.97 6.76
CA LYS A 45 25.23 15.64 7.40
C LYS A 45 25.30 14.21 7.93
N LEU A 46 24.18 13.71 8.45
CA LEU A 46 24.08 12.33 8.92
C LEU A 46 24.15 11.30 7.77
N LEU A 47 23.71 11.69 6.56
CA LEU A 47 23.77 10.84 5.37
C LEU A 47 25.18 10.74 4.76
N GLU A 48 26.06 11.75 4.94
CA GLU A 48 27.35 11.83 4.24
C GLU A 48 28.22 10.59 4.42
N ASP A 49 28.25 10.02 5.63
CA ASP A 49 29.09 8.89 5.98
C ASP A 49 28.28 7.60 6.23
N ALA A 50 27.04 7.54 5.76
CA ALA A 50 26.22 6.34 5.79
C ALA A 50 26.80 5.25 4.87
N ASP A 51 26.96 4.04 5.40
CA ASP A 51 27.31 2.86 4.62
C ASP A 51 26.06 2.24 3.99
N VAL A 52 24.93 2.28 4.71
CA VAL A 52 23.59 1.88 4.25
C VAL A 52 22.54 2.80 4.85
N VAL A 53 21.42 2.94 4.15
CA VAL A 53 20.23 3.67 4.61
C VAL A 53 19.05 2.71 4.70
N ILE A 54 18.32 2.76 5.81
CA ILE A 54 16.99 2.16 5.96
C ILE A 54 15.98 3.29 5.83
N ASN A 55 15.15 3.23 4.81
CA ASN A 55 14.25 4.33 4.47
C ASN A 55 12.80 4.06 4.83
N SER A 56 12.20 5.00 5.56
CA SER A 56 10.77 5.05 5.84
C SER A 56 10.19 6.34 5.26
N TYR A 57 9.63 6.27 4.06
CA TYR A 57 8.88 7.35 3.39
C TYR A 57 9.65 8.62 2.98
N VAL A 58 10.93 8.78 3.29
CA VAL A 58 11.68 9.94 2.81
C VAL A 58 11.89 9.81 1.29
N TYR A 59 11.60 10.87 0.54
CA TYR A 59 11.87 10.90 -0.89
C TYR A 59 13.36 11.10 -1.16
N PHE A 60 13.99 10.11 -1.77
CA PHE A 60 15.39 10.15 -2.21
C PHE A 60 15.49 10.57 -3.67
N GLY A 61 15.43 11.86 -3.91
CA GLY A 61 15.75 12.48 -5.20
C GLY A 61 17.26 12.73 -5.35
N LYS A 62 17.63 13.48 -6.37
CA LYS A 62 19.05 13.78 -6.66
C LYS A 62 19.79 14.41 -5.49
N LYS A 63 19.15 15.30 -4.73
CA LYS A 63 19.76 16.00 -3.59
C LYS A 63 20.10 15.05 -2.44
N GLU A 64 19.16 14.17 -2.09
CA GLU A 64 19.33 13.17 -1.02
C GLU A 64 20.37 12.12 -1.42
N ILE A 65 20.32 11.64 -2.67
CA ILE A 65 21.28 10.68 -3.22
C ILE A 65 22.68 11.30 -3.30
N ASP A 66 22.82 12.57 -3.70
CA ASP A 66 24.11 13.27 -3.73
C ASP A 66 24.74 13.48 -2.34
N ALA A 67 23.93 13.49 -1.28
CA ALA A 67 24.42 13.52 0.09
C ALA A 67 25.08 12.21 0.51
N LEU A 68 24.73 11.09 -0.11
CA LEU A 68 25.24 9.75 0.19
C LEU A 68 26.64 9.54 -0.46
N LYS A 69 27.72 9.86 0.27
CA LYS A 69 29.09 9.83 -0.30
C LYS A 69 29.69 8.43 -0.45
N LYS A 70 29.25 7.45 0.37
CA LYS A 70 29.81 6.08 0.37
C LYS A 70 28.75 4.98 0.48
N CYS A 71 27.48 5.35 0.46
CA CYS A 71 26.35 4.43 0.65
C CYS A 71 26.33 3.34 -0.42
N LYS A 72 26.07 2.10 0.02
CA LYS A 72 25.94 0.93 -0.85
C LYS A 72 24.50 0.58 -1.17
N CYS A 73 23.58 0.91 -0.27
CA CYS A 73 22.19 0.50 -0.38
C CYS A 73 21.24 1.46 0.32
N ILE A 74 20.13 1.75 -0.32
CA ILE A 74 18.91 2.29 0.29
C ILE A 74 17.93 1.12 0.38
N SER A 75 17.61 0.68 1.60
CA SER A 75 16.67 -0.40 1.86
C SER A 75 15.36 0.17 2.41
N PHE A 76 14.27 -0.07 1.72
CA PHE A 76 12.95 0.42 2.10
C PHE A 76 12.30 -0.47 3.15
N GLN A 77 11.55 0.12 4.07
CA GLN A 77 10.67 -0.56 5.02
C GLN A 77 9.26 -0.77 4.46
N SER A 78 9.16 -0.93 3.16
CA SER A 78 7.89 -1.08 2.44
C SER A 78 8.05 -1.94 1.20
N THR A 79 6.93 -2.45 0.71
CA THR A 79 6.87 -3.10 -0.61
C THR A 79 6.98 -2.05 -1.73
N GLY A 80 6.37 -0.88 -1.56
CA GLY A 80 6.50 0.25 -2.47
C GLY A 80 7.87 0.91 -2.38
N TYR A 81 8.33 1.47 -3.48
CA TYR A 81 9.62 2.18 -3.59
C TYR A 81 9.50 3.40 -4.53
N ASN A 82 8.33 4.04 -4.51
CA ASN A 82 8.08 5.24 -5.31
C ASN A 82 8.89 6.45 -4.81
N GLU A 83 9.37 6.38 -3.56
CA GLU A 83 10.09 7.46 -2.87
C GLU A 83 11.58 7.46 -3.19
N VAL A 84 12.01 7.01 -4.39
CA VAL A 84 13.41 7.06 -4.82
C VAL A 84 13.54 7.25 -6.33
N ASP A 85 14.48 8.12 -6.74
CA ASP A 85 14.93 8.20 -8.13
C ASP A 85 15.84 7.00 -8.43
N LEU A 86 15.22 5.92 -8.92
CA LEU A 86 15.90 4.64 -9.19
C LEU A 86 17.02 4.78 -10.22
N ASP A 87 16.81 5.60 -11.27
CA ASP A 87 17.79 5.79 -12.33
C ASP A 87 19.01 6.50 -11.78
N TYR A 88 18.79 7.55 -11.01
CA TYR A 88 19.88 8.30 -10.43
C TYR A 88 20.63 7.52 -9.33
N ALA A 89 19.92 6.72 -8.51
CA ALA A 89 20.57 5.81 -7.57
C ALA A 89 21.47 4.80 -8.30
N ALA A 90 21.02 4.26 -9.44
CA ALA A 90 21.79 3.37 -10.28
C ALA A 90 23.03 4.05 -10.88
N GLU A 91 22.93 5.29 -11.37
CA GLU A 91 24.05 6.09 -11.86
C GLU A 91 25.13 6.28 -10.77
N LYS A 92 24.73 6.40 -9.52
CA LYS A 92 25.63 6.53 -8.37
C LYS A 92 26.14 5.19 -7.83
N GLY A 93 25.70 4.07 -8.39
CA GLY A 93 26.08 2.73 -7.94
C GLY A 93 25.50 2.33 -6.59
N ILE A 94 24.37 2.92 -6.22
CA ILE A 94 23.64 2.63 -4.98
C ILE A 94 22.54 1.62 -5.30
N ALA A 95 22.55 0.47 -4.61
CA ALA A 95 21.49 -0.51 -4.70
C ALA A 95 20.22 0.01 -4.00
N VAL A 96 19.06 -0.32 -4.57
CA VAL A 96 17.76 -0.07 -3.92
C VAL A 96 17.11 -1.41 -3.64
N ALA A 97 16.78 -1.67 -2.39
CA ALA A 97 16.08 -2.87 -1.95
C ALA A 97 14.73 -2.52 -1.34
N SER A 98 13.74 -3.39 -1.52
CA SER A 98 12.43 -3.28 -0.91
C SER A 98 12.06 -4.57 -0.17
N ILE A 99 10.96 -4.56 0.56
CA ILE A 99 10.42 -5.74 1.21
C ILE A 99 9.29 -6.29 0.34
N LEU A 100 9.52 -7.40 -0.33
CA LEU A 100 8.53 -7.94 -1.26
C LEU A 100 7.34 -8.62 -0.59
N ASP A 101 7.54 -9.23 0.57
CA ASP A 101 6.49 -10.04 1.21
C ASP A 101 6.63 -10.02 2.74
N TYR A 102 5.97 -9.06 3.38
CA TYR A 102 5.92 -8.97 4.84
C TYR A 102 4.49 -8.81 5.37
N CYS A 103 3.58 -8.26 4.56
CA CYS A 103 2.22 -7.90 4.95
C CYS A 103 1.14 -8.38 3.96
N THR A 104 1.48 -9.33 3.09
CA THR A 104 0.53 -9.84 2.08
C THR A 104 -0.75 -10.35 2.71
N GLN A 105 -0.64 -11.02 3.85
CA GLN A 105 -1.78 -11.58 4.55
C GLN A 105 -2.59 -10.49 5.25
N GLU A 106 -1.94 -9.60 5.97
CA GLU A 106 -2.56 -8.50 6.69
C GLU A 106 -3.37 -7.58 5.77
N THR A 107 -2.78 -7.17 4.67
CA THR A 107 -3.47 -6.31 3.68
C THR A 107 -4.68 -7.02 3.07
N ALA A 108 -4.56 -8.33 2.79
CA ALA A 108 -5.69 -9.10 2.30
C ALA A 108 -6.79 -9.26 3.36
N GLU A 109 -6.42 -9.44 4.62
CA GLU A 109 -7.36 -9.51 5.75
C GLU A 109 -8.07 -8.17 5.95
N ASN A 110 -7.34 -7.05 5.84
CA ASN A 110 -7.93 -5.70 5.95
C ASN A 110 -8.95 -5.45 4.83
N ALA A 111 -8.63 -5.81 3.57
CA ALA A 111 -9.56 -5.71 2.45
C ALA A 111 -10.87 -6.48 2.71
N ILE A 112 -10.77 -7.72 3.19
CA ILE A 112 -11.93 -8.56 3.49
C ILE A 112 -12.71 -8.06 4.70
N ALA A 113 -12.03 -7.64 5.76
CA ALA A 113 -12.65 -7.09 6.96
C ALA A 113 -13.45 -5.82 6.62
N THR A 114 -12.85 -4.89 5.89
CA THR A 114 -13.47 -3.65 5.44
C THR A 114 -14.68 -3.91 4.54
N MET A 115 -14.54 -4.83 3.58
CA MET A 115 -15.65 -5.28 2.73
C MET A 115 -16.81 -5.82 3.58
N LEU A 116 -16.53 -6.71 4.52
CA LEU A 116 -17.57 -7.32 5.38
C LEU A 116 -18.21 -6.28 6.31
N CYS A 117 -17.45 -5.33 6.85
CA CYS A 117 -17.99 -4.23 7.63
C CYS A 117 -19.01 -3.41 6.83
N LEU A 118 -18.69 -3.07 5.58
CA LEU A 118 -19.59 -2.36 4.67
C LEU A 118 -20.81 -3.20 4.31
N GLN A 119 -20.62 -4.44 3.88
CA GLN A 119 -21.70 -5.34 3.45
C GLN A 119 -22.70 -5.65 4.59
N ARG A 120 -22.20 -5.73 5.83
CA ARG A 120 -23.01 -6.05 7.01
C ARG A 120 -23.46 -4.80 7.78
N GLY A 121 -23.00 -3.61 7.39
CA GLY A 121 -23.31 -2.35 8.07
C GLY A 121 -22.87 -2.32 9.53
N THR A 122 -21.81 -3.04 9.88
CA THR A 122 -21.39 -3.28 11.27
C THR A 122 -21.10 -1.97 12.01
N LEU A 123 -20.45 -1.01 11.34
CA LEU A 123 -20.14 0.29 11.95
C LEU A 123 -21.40 1.14 12.17
N ILE A 124 -22.36 1.07 11.26
CA ILE A 124 -23.65 1.78 11.39
C ILE A 124 -24.41 1.24 12.61
N TYR A 125 -24.53 -0.09 12.75
CA TYR A 125 -25.16 -0.70 13.93
C TYR A 125 -24.44 -0.35 15.23
N ASN A 126 -23.11 -0.40 15.21
CA ASN A 126 -22.32 -0.05 16.39
C ASN A 126 -22.56 1.40 16.83
N ARG A 127 -22.51 2.35 15.86
CA ARG A 127 -22.79 3.77 16.12
C ARG A 127 -24.21 3.98 16.63
N SER A 128 -25.21 3.41 15.97
CA SER A 128 -26.62 3.50 16.38
C SER A 128 -26.82 3.12 17.86
N ILE A 129 -26.15 2.04 18.32
CA ILE A 129 -26.25 1.60 19.71
C ILE A 129 -25.39 2.45 20.65
N GLN A 130 -24.13 2.69 20.29
CA GLN A 130 -23.16 3.35 21.17
C GLN A 130 -23.43 4.85 21.32
N GLU A 131 -23.79 5.53 20.25
CA GLU A 131 -23.98 6.98 20.21
C GLU A 131 -25.46 7.37 20.31
N ASP A 132 -26.30 6.83 19.43
CA ASP A 132 -27.70 7.22 19.32
C ASP A 132 -28.60 6.51 20.35
N LYS A 133 -28.14 5.43 21.02
CA LYS A 133 -28.89 4.60 21.95
C LYS A 133 -30.13 3.92 21.31
N VAL A 134 -30.08 3.67 20.03
CA VAL A 134 -31.14 3.01 19.25
C VAL A 134 -30.82 1.53 19.07
N TRP A 135 -31.71 0.68 19.54
CA TRP A 135 -31.65 -0.78 19.37
C TRP A 135 -32.66 -1.20 18.31
N ASP A 136 -32.26 -1.05 17.02
CA ASP A 136 -33.12 -1.37 15.89
C ASP A 136 -32.31 -2.03 14.76
N CYS A 137 -32.68 -3.22 14.36
CA CYS A 137 -32.02 -3.96 13.27
C CYS A 137 -32.37 -3.41 11.87
N THR A 138 -33.31 -2.48 11.76
CA THR A 138 -33.74 -1.90 10.47
C THR A 138 -32.99 -0.63 10.07
N VAL A 139 -32.08 -0.13 10.92
CA VAL A 139 -31.24 1.04 10.58
C VAL A 139 -30.32 0.80 9.38
N VAL A 140 -29.97 -0.46 9.11
CA VAL A 140 -29.28 -0.86 7.86
C VAL A 140 -30.22 -1.65 6.99
N GLN A 141 -30.46 -1.13 5.79
CA GLN A 141 -31.38 -1.74 4.82
C GLN A 141 -30.60 -2.35 3.63
N HIS A 142 -31.28 -3.20 2.87
CA HIS A 142 -30.79 -3.78 1.62
C HIS A 142 -29.48 -4.59 1.75
N GLN A 143 -29.28 -5.25 2.91
CA GLN A 143 -28.16 -6.18 3.06
C GLN A 143 -28.34 -7.41 2.17
N GLN A 144 -27.31 -7.73 1.42
CA GLN A 144 -27.28 -8.89 0.54
C GLN A 144 -26.40 -10.00 1.13
N ARG A 145 -26.71 -11.26 0.78
CA ARG A 145 -25.85 -12.38 1.09
C ARG A 145 -24.55 -12.27 0.29
N VAL A 146 -23.41 -12.47 0.93
CA VAL A 146 -22.09 -12.41 0.27
C VAL A 146 -21.84 -13.60 -0.65
N GLU A 147 -22.25 -14.81 -0.21
CA GLU A 147 -22.13 -16.02 -1.02
C GLU A 147 -22.83 -15.88 -2.37
N GLY A 148 -22.13 -16.21 -3.43
CA GLY A 148 -22.62 -16.11 -4.82
C GLY A 148 -22.45 -14.74 -5.46
N GLN A 149 -22.08 -13.68 -4.71
CA GLN A 149 -21.71 -12.39 -5.30
C GLN A 149 -20.39 -12.51 -6.09
N THR A 150 -20.16 -11.55 -6.97
CA THR A 150 -18.93 -11.42 -7.76
C THR A 150 -18.02 -10.39 -7.14
N MET A 151 -16.78 -10.79 -6.84
CA MET A 151 -15.69 -9.87 -6.51
C MET A 151 -14.80 -9.68 -7.74
N GLY A 152 -14.67 -8.43 -8.20
CA GLY A 152 -13.70 -8.01 -9.18
C GLY A 152 -12.41 -7.58 -8.50
N ILE A 153 -11.30 -8.22 -8.83
CA ILE A 153 -9.98 -7.89 -8.28
C ILE A 153 -9.18 -7.16 -9.36
N VAL A 154 -8.75 -5.93 -9.06
CA VAL A 154 -7.92 -5.11 -9.93
C VAL A 154 -6.49 -5.19 -9.42
N GLY A 155 -5.65 -6.00 -10.11
CA GLY A 155 -4.31 -6.38 -9.67
C GLY A 155 -4.30 -7.72 -8.92
N LEU A 156 -3.99 -8.81 -9.63
CA LEU A 156 -3.95 -10.18 -9.06
C LEU A 156 -2.53 -10.57 -8.65
N GLY A 157 -1.80 -9.63 -8.03
CA GLY A 157 -0.49 -9.84 -7.43
C GLY A 157 -0.56 -10.76 -6.20
N ARG A 158 0.42 -10.69 -5.30
CA ARG A 158 0.43 -11.50 -4.06
C ARG A 158 -0.80 -11.24 -3.20
N ILE A 159 -1.09 -9.97 -2.90
CA ILE A 159 -2.23 -9.55 -2.08
C ILE A 159 -3.55 -9.95 -2.78
N GLY A 160 -3.73 -9.59 -4.06
CA GLY A 160 -4.95 -9.92 -4.80
C GLY A 160 -5.24 -11.41 -4.85
N ARG A 161 -4.23 -12.28 -4.97
CA ARG A 161 -4.41 -13.75 -4.88
C ARG A 161 -4.82 -14.22 -3.48
N HIS A 162 -4.32 -13.58 -2.42
CA HIS A 162 -4.77 -13.86 -1.06
C HIS A 162 -6.24 -13.47 -0.86
N VAL A 163 -6.62 -12.28 -1.32
CA VAL A 163 -8.03 -11.83 -1.34
C VAL A 163 -8.90 -12.79 -2.14
N ALA A 164 -8.48 -13.20 -3.34
CA ALA A 164 -9.19 -14.19 -4.16
C ALA A 164 -9.43 -15.50 -3.42
N ARG A 165 -8.42 -15.99 -2.72
CA ARG A 165 -8.51 -17.21 -1.92
C ARG A 165 -9.51 -17.09 -0.77
N ILE A 166 -9.47 -15.98 -0.02
CA ILE A 166 -10.38 -15.77 1.12
C ILE A 166 -11.80 -15.56 0.63
N ALA A 167 -12.00 -14.67 -0.33
CA ALA A 167 -13.34 -14.37 -0.87
C ALA A 167 -13.95 -15.56 -1.62
N GLY A 168 -13.16 -16.23 -2.46
CA GLY A 168 -13.66 -17.37 -3.25
C GLY A 168 -13.89 -18.62 -2.39
N LYS A 169 -12.85 -19.11 -1.71
CA LYS A 169 -12.94 -20.36 -0.95
C LYS A 169 -13.59 -20.20 0.42
N GLY A 170 -13.37 -19.04 1.09
CA GLY A 170 -13.90 -18.79 2.43
C GLY A 170 -15.33 -18.27 2.43
N LEU A 171 -15.67 -17.39 1.49
CA LEU A 171 -16.97 -16.69 1.47
C LEU A 171 -17.89 -17.12 0.31
N GLY A 172 -17.42 -18.01 -0.58
CA GLY A 172 -18.20 -18.52 -1.70
C GLY A 172 -18.50 -17.49 -2.80
N MET A 173 -17.66 -16.47 -2.95
CA MET A 173 -17.79 -15.47 -4.01
C MET A 173 -17.23 -15.98 -5.34
N LYS A 174 -17.74 -15.46 -6.46
CA LYS A 174 -17.13 -15.62 -7.77
C LYS A 174 -16.04 -14.59 -7.94
N ILE A 175 -14.86 -15.00 -8.45
CA ILE A 175 -13.71 -14.11 -8.58
C ILE A 175 -13.46 -13.82 -10.05
N LEU A 176 -13.60 -12.54 -10.41
CA LEU A 176 -13.07 -11.97 -11.65
C LEU A 176 -11.82 -11.20 -11.34
N ALA A 177 -10.86 -11.15 -12.26
CA ALA A 177 -9.63 -10.40 -12.07
C ALA A 177 -9.23 -9.64 -13.33
N TYR A 178 -8.72 -8.45 -13.16
CA TYR A 178 -8.02 -7.68 -14.16
C TYR A 178 -6.55 -7.53 -13.76
N ASP A 179 -5.66 -8.08 -14.56
CA ASP A 179 -4.22 -7.89 -14.42
C ASP A 179 -3.58 -8.04 -15.81
N PRO A 180 -3.08 -6.96 -16.42
CA PRO A 180 -2.59 -6.99 -17.79
C PRO A 180 -1.25 -7.72 -17.95
N PHE A 181 -0.57 -8.03 -16.84
CA PHE A 181 0.77 -8.65 -16.84
C PHE A 181 0.77 -10.09 -16.35
N LEU A 182 -0.34 -10.58 -15.81
CA LEU A 182 -0.40 -11.89 -15.17
C LEU A 182 -0.71 -13.00 -16.20
N PRO A 183 0.07 -14.09 -16.24
CA PRO A 183 -0.25 -15.27 -17.03
C PRO A 183 -1.60 -15.90 -16.60
N PRO A 184 -2.44 -16.32 -17.57
CA PRO A 184 -3.77 -16.89 -17.27
C PRO A 184 -3.76 -18.08 -16.30
N GLU A 185 -2.73 -18.94 -16.38
CA GLU A 185 -2.58 -20.10 -15.52
C GLU A 185 -2.40 -19.75 -14.04
N ILE A 186 -1.82 -18.58 -13.74
CA ILE A 186 -1.67 -18.12 -12.36
C ILE A 186 -3.01 -17.63 -11.81
N ALA A 187 -3.83 -16.97 -12.62
CA ALA A 187 -5.17 -16.56 -12.24
C ALA A 187 -6.07 -17.78 -11.99
N GLU A 188 -6.04 -18.78 -12.86
CA GLU A 188 -6.80 -20.01 -12.72
C GLU A 188 -6.39 -20.77 -11.43
N ALA A 189 -5.10 -20.87 -11.13
CA ALA A 189 -4.59 -21.46 -9.89
C ALA A 189 -5.07 -20.73 -8.63
N ALA A 190 -5.30 -19.39 -8.74
CA ALA A 190 -5.89 -18.58 -7.68
C ALA A 190 -7.42 -18.69 -7.60
N GLY A 191 -8.07 -19.41 -8.52
CA GLY A 191 -9.52 -19.55 -8.61
C GLY A 191 -10.20 -18.31 -9.20
N ALA A 192 -9.50 -17.50 -9.99
CA ALA A 192 -9.99 -16.29 -10.61
C ALA A 192 -10.08 -16.44 -12.14
N THR A 193 -11.04 -15.75 -12.75
CA THR A 193 -11.16 -15.64 -14.21
C THR A 193 -10.63 -14.27 -14.63
N LEU A 194 -9.61 -14.25 -15.51
CA LEU A 194 -9.12 -12.99 -16.10
C LEU A 194 -10.14 -12.43 -17.08
N VAL A 195 -10.41 -11.15 -16.94
CA VAL A 195 -11.33 -10.37 -17.78
C VAL A 195 -10.76 -8.98 -18.04
N ASP A 196 -11.36 -8.24 -18.95
CA ASP A 196 -11.05 -6.83 -19.14
C ASP A 196 -11.65 -5.96 -18.01
N LEU A 197 -11.17 -4.72 -17.93
CA LEU A 197 -11.56 -3.78 -16.88
C LEU A 197 -13.05 -3.40 -16.98
N ASP A 198 -13.59 -3.27 -18.20
CA ASP A 198 -15.01 -2.97 -18.40
C ASP A 198 -15.92 -4.08 -17.88
N THR A 199 -15.51 -5.34 -18.02
CA THR A 199 -16.19 -6.49 -17.41
C THR A 199 -16.12 -6.43 -15.87
N ILE A 200 -14.98 -6.05 -15.28
CA ILE A 200 -14.88 -5.82 -13.83
C ILE A 200 -15.91 -4.78 -13.38
N PHE A 201 -15.99 -3.63 -14.06
CA PHE A 201 -16.94 -2.57 -13.73
C PHE A 201 -18.39 -3.03 -13.86
N ALA A 202 -18.72 -3.76 -14.93
CA ALA A 202 -20.10 -4.14 -15.21
C ALA A 202 -20.64 -5.29 -14.35
N GLU A 203 -19.77 -6.23 -13.92
CA GLU A 203 -20.21 -7.50 -13.36
C GLU A 203 -19.87 -7.71 -11.87
N SER A 204 -19.15 -6.77 -11.25
CA SER A 204 -18.75 -6.94 -9.86
C SER A 204 -19.76 -6.36 -8.87
N ASP A 205 -20.02 -7.08 -7.78
CA ASP A 205 -20.77 -6.64 -6.61
C ASP A 205 -19.83 -5.95 -5.59
N VAL A 206 -18.54 -6.31 -5.64
CA VAL A 206 -17.43 -5.68 -4.92
C VAL A 206 -16.26 -5.56 -5.87
N ILE A 207 -15.57 -4.44 -5.87
CA ILE A 207 -14.30 -4.24 -6.59
C ILE A 207 -13.21 -3.98 -5.56
N SER A 208 -12.14 -4.79 -5.59
CA SER A 208 -10.99 -4.68 -4.69
C SER A 208 -9.72 -4.39 -5.47
N ILE A 209 -9.03 -3.29 -5.13
CA ILE A 209 -7.90 -2.73 -5.88
C ILE A 209 -6.61 -3.04 -5.14
N HIS A 210 -5.65 -3.67 -5.83
CA HIS A 210 -4.37 -4.13 -5.30
C HIS A 210 -3.20 -3.89 -6.28
N MET A 211 -3.35 -2.94 -7.20
CA MET A 211 -2.30 -2.57 -8.16
C MET A 211 -1.30 -1.59 -7.56
N ASN A 212 -0.10 -1.58 -8.10
CA ASN A 212 0.84 -0.48 -7.88
C ASN A 212 0.40 0.75 -8.68
N LEU A 213 0.70 1.93 -8.15
CA LEU A 213 0.46 3.19 -8.86
C LEU A 213 1.51 3.37 -9.97
N THR A 214 1.02 3.75 -11.16
CA THR A 214 1.81 4.16 -12.32
C THR A 214 1.18 5.42 -12.93
N GLU A 215 1.88 6.11 -13.81
CA GLU A 215 1.31 7.27 -14.52
C GLU A 215 0.03 6.92 -15.29
N ASP A 216 -0.04 5.70 -15.84
CA ASP A 216 -1.16 5.25 -16.69
C ASP A 216 -2.43 4.90 -15.89
N ASN A 217 -2.34 4.70 -14.58
CA ASN A 217 -3.49 4.29 -13.76
C ASN A 217 -3.92 5.33 -12.70
N VAL A 218 -3.35 6.54 -12.76
CA VAL A 218 -3.86 7.68 -11.98
C VAL A 218 -5.30 7.96 -12.41
N HIS A 219 -6.20 8.05 -11.43
CA HIS A 219 -7.64 8.25 -11.61
C HIS A 219 -8.30 7.26 -12.60
N MET A 220 -7.78 6.02 -12.66
CA MET A 220 -8.44 4.97 -13.46
C MET A 220 -9.86 4.66 -12.97
N PHE A 221 -10.19 5.06 -11.74
CA PHE A 221 -11.55 5.08 -11.18
C PHE A 221 -12.06 6.52 -11.16
N ASP A 222 -12.43 7.00 -12.31
CA ASP A 222 -13.04 8.31 -12.56
C ASP A 222 -14.57 8.20 -12.75
N ARG A 223 -15.22 9.31 -13.13
CA ARG A 223 -16.68 9.34 -13.39
C ARG A 223 -17.11 8.42 -14.52
N GLU A 224 -16.28 8.23 -15.55
CA GLU A 224 -16.57 7.31 -16.64
C GLU A 224 -16.58 5.87 -16.15
N ALA A 225 -15.54 5.47 -15.40
CA ALA A 225 -15.44 4.16 -14.77
C ALA A 225 -16.65 3.87 -13.87
N PHE A 226 -17.00 4.79 -12.97
CA PHE A 226 -18.16 4.63 -12.09
C PHE A 226 -19.48 4.53 -12.87
N SER A 227 -19.62 5.22 -13.98
CA SER A 227 -20.84 5.15 -14.84
C SER A 227 -21.03 3.78 -15.48
N LYS A 228 -19.97 2.97 -15.62
CA LYS A 228 -20.02 1.60 -16.14
C LYS A 228 -20.46 0.56 -15.10
N MET A 229 -20.54 0.92 -13.82
CA MET A 229 -20.79 0.02 -12.69
C MET A 229 -22.27 -0.31 -12.53
N LYS A 230 -22.75 -1.31 -13.25
CA LYS A 230 -24.20 -1.67 -13.32
C LYS A 230 -24.75 -2.27 -12.03
N LYS A 231 -23.89 -2.95 -11.25
CA LYS A 231 -24.31 -3.65 -10.03
C LYS A 231 -24.17 -2.82 -8.75
N LYS A 232 -23.74 -1.57 -8.89
CA LYS A 232 -23.54 -0.66 -7.76
C LYS A 232 -22.61 -1.31 -6.71
N PRO A 233 -21.34 -1.56 -7.05
CA PRO A 233 -20.44 -2.30 -6.18
C PRO A 233 -20.09 -1.54 -4.90
N PHE A 234 -19.52 -2.25 -3.93
CA PHE A 234 -18.61 -1.65 -2.95
C PHE A 234 -17.22 -1.55 -3.56
N ILE A 235 -16.51 -0.46 -3.27
CA ILE A 235 -15.15 -0.22 -3.73
C ILE A 235 -14.20 -0.38 -2.53
N ILE A 236 -13.20 -1.25 -2.65
CA ILE A 236 -12.16 -1.45 -1.63
C ILE A 236 -10.83 -1.08 -2.27
N ASN A 237 -10.07 -0.17 -1.67
CA ASN A 237 -8.75 0.23 -2.18
C ASN A 237 -7.67 -0.02 -1.14
N GLU A 238 -6.84 -1.02 -1.43
CA GLU A 238 -5.62 -1.37 -0.68
C GLU A 238 -4.37 -1.19 -1.58
N GLY A 239 -4.53 -0.50 -2.70
CA GLY A 239 -3.45 -0.24 -3.65
C GLY A 239 -2.76 1.10 -3.36
N ARG A 240 -3.23 2.16 -4.00
CA ARG A 240 -2.77 3.55 -3.79
C ARG A 240 -3.93 4.52 -3.99
N GLY A 241 -3.97 5.58 -3.19
CA GLY A 241 -5.04 6.59 -3.21
C GLY A 241 -5.30 7.21 -4.58
N PRO A 242 -4.27 7.72 -5.28
CA PRO A 242 -4.45 8.40 -6.57
C PRO A 242 -5.03 7.54 -7.70
N MET A 243 -5.23 6.23 -7.53
CA MET A 243 -5.97 5.42 -8.51
C MET A 243 -7.45 5.75 -8.57
N ILE A 244 -8.00 6.33 -7.51
CA ILE A 244 -9.40 6.76 -7.42
C ILE A 244 -9.44 8.28 -7.34
N SER A 245 -10.21 8.92 -8.20
CA SER A 245 -10.57 10.33 -7.99
C SER A 245 -11.56 10.45 -6.84
N GLU A 246 -11.18 11.11 -5.75
CA GLU A 246 -12.05 11.30 -4.58
C GLU A 246 -13.33 12.07 -4.92
N GLU A 247 -13.25 13.06 -5.81
CA GLU A 247 -14.43 13.80 -6.29
C GLU A 247 -15.37 12.90 -7.10
N ALA A 248 -14.81 12.03 -7.95
CA ALA A 248 -15.60 11.10 -8.74
C ALA A 248 -16.26 10.03 -7.88
N LEU A 249 -15.53 9.52 -6.86
CA LEU A 249 -16.10 8.57 -5.89
C LEU A 249 -17.23 9.20 -5.06
N ALA A 250 -17.01 10.42 -4.57
CA ALA A 250 -18.05 11.15 -3.84
C ALA A 250 -19.32 11.33 -4.68
N TRP A 251 -19.16 11.74 -5.95
CA TRP A 251 -20.26 11.82 -6.90
C TRP A 251 -20.95 10.47 -7.13
N ALA A 252 -20.19 9.38 -7.26
CA ALA A 252 -20.73 8.04 -7.48
C ALA A 252 -21.52 7.52 -6.27
N LEU A 253 -21.08 7.85 -5.06
CA LEU A 253 -21.79 7.58 -3.80
C LEU A 253 -23.10 8.38 -3.73
N ASP A 254 -23.07 9.68 -4.05
CA ASP A 254 -24.24 10.58 -4.03
C ASP A 254 -25.31 10.20 -5.06
N THR A 255 -24.89 9.70 -6.21
CA THR A 255 -25.79 9.23 -7.28
C THR A 255 -26.20 7.77 -7.14
N GLY A 256 -25.67 7.06 -6.14
CA GLY A 256 -25.99 5.66 -5.88
C GLY A 256 -25.47 4.69 -6.94
N LEU A 257 -24.41 5.06 -7.68
CA LEU A 257 -23.67 4.18 -8.59
C LEU A 257 -22.74 3.24 -7.81
N VAL A 258 -22.31 3.66 -6.62
CA VAL A 258 -21.51 2.90 -5.66
C VAL A 258 -22.24 2.85 -4.33
N ARG A 259 -22.31 1.68 -3.69
CA ARG A 259 -23.03 1.51 -2.41
C ARG A 259 -22.21 2.00 -1.21
N GLY A 260 -20.89 1.93 -1.29
CA GLY A 260 -19.97 2.34 -0.25
C GLY A 260 -18.53 2.09 -0.65
N ALA A 261 -17.61 2.64 0.12
CA ALA A 261 -16.19 2.50 -0.11
C ALA A 261 -15.39 2.20 1.16
N GLY A 262 -14.36 1.38 1.03
CA GLY A 262 -13.34 1.12 2.03
C GLY A 262 -11.97 1.49 1.48
N LEU A 263 -11.31 2.44 2.10
CA LEU A 263 -10.09 3.05 1.59
C LEU A 263 -9.00 2.96 2.65
N ASP A 264 -7.91 2.27 2.35
CA ASP A 264 -6.76 2.25 3.26
C ASP A 264 -5.89 3.51 3.10
N MET A 265 -6.08 4.25 2.01
CA MET A 265 -5.41 5.53 1.77
C MET A 265 -6.26 6.48 0.95
N LEU A 266 -5.98 7.77 1.04
CA LEU A 266 -6.58 8.85 0.26
C LEU A 266 -5.65 9.28 -0.89
N GLU A 267 -6.08 10.21 -1.75
CA GLU A 267 -5.21 10.74 -2.82
C GLU A 267 -3.92 11.35 -2.25
N SER A 268 -4.00 12.00 -1.07
CA SER A 268 -2.82 12.35 -0.29
C SER A 268 -2.40 11.18 0.58
N GLU A 269 -1.13 10.77 0.47
CA GLU A 269 -0.57 9.69 1.30
C GLU A 269 -0.51 10.08 2.78
N PHE A 270 -0.21 11.33 3.08
CA PHE A 270 -0.16 11.89 4.43
C PHE A 270 -1.06 13.12 4.52
N PRO A 271 -2.39 12.92 4.60
CA PRO A 271 -3.33 14.03 4.63
C PRO A 271 -3.22 14.78 5.96
N ASP A 272 -3.01 16.09 5.89
CA ASP A 272 -3.07 16.97 7.04
C ASP A 272 -4.52 17.33 7.43
N ALA A 273 -4.68 18.06 8.53
CA ALA A 273 -6.01 18.46 9.01
C ALA A 273 -6.74 19.36 8.00
N GLU A 274 -6.03 20.16 7.21
CA GLU A 274 -6.63 21.00 6.19
C GLU A 274 -7.18 20.17 5.04
N TYR A 275 -6.40 19.20 4.54
CA TYR A 275 -6.85 18.26 3.52
C TYR A 275 -8.07 17.47 4.01
N LEU A 276 -7.99 16.86 5.20
CA LEU A 276 -9.10 16.10 5.79
C LEU A 276 -10.37 16.94 5.94
N SER A 277 -10.24 18.22 6.32
CA SER A 277 -11.41 19.11 6.45
C SER A 277 -12.15 19.37 5.14
N LYS A 278 -11.49 19.18 4.00
CA LYS A 278 -12.02 19.41 2.65
C LYS A 278 -12.36 18.11 1.92
N CYS A 279 -11.92 16.96 2.43
CA CYS A 279 -12.14 15.66 1.79
C CYS A 279 -13.64 15.33 1.69
N PRO A 280 -14.17 15.15 0.47
CA PRO A 280 -15.61 14.95 0.26
C PRO A 280 -16.10 13.57 0.71
N LEU A 281 -15.20 12.70 1.14
CA LEU A 281 -15.50 11.33 1.56
C LEU A 281 -15.72 11.21 3.07
N LEU A 282 -15.25 12.18 3.88
CA LEU A 282 -15.40 12.15 5.32
C LEU A 282 -16.86 12.39 5.76
N GLY A 283 -17.21 11.78 6.90
CA GLY A 283 -18.53 11.94 7.51
C GLY A 283 -19.64 11.12 6.83
N ARG A 284 -19.32 10.24 5.91
CA ARG A 284 -20.27 9.35 5.22
C ARG A 284 -20.38 8.01 5.95
N ASP A 285 -21.60 7.56 6.22
CA ASP A 285 -21.87 6.29 6.91
C ASP A 285 -21.48 5.04 6.11
N ASN A 286 -21.40 5.19 4.79
CA ASN A 286 -21.04 4.14 3.85
C ASN A 286 -19.59 4.23 3.35
N VAL A 287 -18.74 4.99 4.04
CA VAL A 287 -17.31 5.08 3.74
C VAL A 287 -16.50 4.75 4.98
N ILE A 288 -15.55 3.83 4.83
CA ILE A 288 -14.55 3.47 5.85
C ILE A 288 -13.21 3.94 5.33
N ILE A 289 -12.48 4.70 6.14
CA ILE A 289 -11.13 5.17 5.80
C ILE A 289 -10.19 4.74 6.90
N ASN A 290 -9.12 4.06 6.53
CA ASN A 290 -8.01 3.68 7.38
C ASN A 290 -6.78 4.54 7.04
N PRO A 291 -5.87 4.78 7.99
CA PRO A 291 -4.71 5.64 7.78
C PRO A 291 -3.50 4.85 7.24
N HIS A 292 -3.66 4.19 6.08
CA HIS A 292 -2.66 3.30 5.48
C HIS A 292 -2.13 2.28 6.50
N SER A 293 -3.05 1.57 7.11
CA SER A 293 -2.79 0.61 8.20
C SER A 293 -3.08 -0.85 7.83
N GLY A 294 -3.47 -1.11 6.59
CA GLY A 294 -3.78 -2.47 6.12
C GLY A 294 -2.62 -3.45 6.22
N PHE A 295 -1.39 -2.95 6.28
CA PHE A 295 -0.19 -3.76 6.46
C PHE A 295 0.08 -4.15 7.93
N GLN A 296 -0.54 -3.50 8.91
CA GLN A 296 -0.08 -3.47 10.29
C GLN A 296 -0.53 -4.68 11.11
N SER A 297 0.42 -5.48 11.56
CA SER A 297 0.33 -6.44 12.65
C SER A 297 1.67 -6.54 13.38
N ASP A 298 1.70 -7.12 14.57
CA ASP A 298 2.96 -7.37 15.27
C ASP A 298 3.91 -8.21 14.42
N THR A 299 3.37 -9.20 13.69
CA THR A 299 4.14 -10.07 12.79
C THR A 299 4.71 -9.31 11.60
N SER A 300 3.88 -8.52 10.92
CA SER A 300 4.33 -7.77 9.73
C SER A 300 5.35 -6.69 10.09
N LEU A 301 5.18 -6.00 11.21
CA LEU A 301 6.15 -5.03 11.72
C LEU A 301 7.49 -5.69 12.02
N GLU A 302 7.49 -6.84 12.70
CA GLU A 302 8.70 -7.62 12.97
C GLU A 302 9.42 -8.01 11.68
N LEU A 303 8.69 -8.56 10.69
CA LEU A 303 9.24 -8.93 9.39
C LEU A 303 9.76 -7.72 8.61
N MET A 304 9.06 -6.60 8.67
CA MET A 304 9.46 -5.35 8.04
C MET A 304 10.84 -4.90 8.53
N TYR A 305 11.05 -4.91 9.85
CA TYR A 305 12.32 -4.53 10.45
C TYR A 305 13.43 -5.53 10.09
N GLN A 306 13.16 -6.81 10.27
CA GLN A 306 14.14 -7.85 9.99
C GLN A 306 14.61 -7.79 8.53
N ILE A 307 13.68 -7.82 7.58
CA ILE A 307 14.02 -7.93 6.16
C ILE A 307 14.71 -6.66 5.65
N SER A 308 14.28 -5.46 6.09
CA SER A 308 14.92 -4.21 5.66
C SER A 308 16.38 -4.14 6.10
N VAL A 309 16.68 -4.52 7.34
CA VAL A 309 18.04 -4.56 7.87
C VAL A 309 18.87 -5.64 7.17
N GLU A 310 18.33 -6.86 7.03
CA GLU A 310 19.01 -7.95 6.33
C GLU A 310 19.36 -7.59 4.88
N ASN A 311 18.45 -6.96 4.16
CA ASN A 311 18.69 -6.50 2.78
C ASN A 311 19.83 -5.48 2.73
N ALA A 312 19.83 -4.49 3.62
CA ALA A 312 20.88 -3.49 3.68
C ALA A 312 22.26 -4.13 3.97
N VAL A 313 22.32 -5.06 4.92
CA VAL A 313 23.56 -5.78 5.28
C VAL A 313 24.05 -6.65 4.12
N LYS A 314 23.16 -7.42 3.48
CA LYS A 314 23.48 -8.23 2.30
C LYS A 314 24.01 -7.38 1.14
N CYS A 315 23.37 -6.23 0.86
CA CYS A 315 23.85 -5.31 -0.16
C CYS A 315 25.23 -4.73 0.20
N PHE A 316 25.46 -4.35 1.47
CA PHE A 316 26.75 -3.86 1.92
C PHE A 316 27.86 -4.90 1.70
N GLU A 317 27.57 -6.17 1.95
CA GLU A 317 28.48 -7.30 1.74
C GLU A 317 28.64 -7.72 0.26
N GLY A 318 27.92 -7.08 -0.67
CA GLY A 318 27.92 -7.44 -2.09
C GLY A 318 27.11 -8.69 -2.43
N LYS A 319 26.27 -9.18 -1.50
CA LYS A 319 25.39 -10.34 -1.67
C LYS A 319 24.03 -9.96 -2.25
N TYR A 320 24.05 -9.19 -3.27
CA TYR A 320 22.84 -8.62 -3.87
C TYR A 320 21.80 -9.66 -4.32
N LYS A 321 22.23 -10.85 -4.80
CA LYS A 321 21.32 -11.94 -5.19
C LYS A 321 20.52 -12.53 -4.02
N GLU A 322 20.95 -12.27 -2.81
CA GLU A 322 20.29 -12.71 -1.58
C GLU A 322 19.44 -11.61 -0.96
N ALA A 323 19.55 -10.36 -1.47
CA ALA A 323 18.77 -9.21 -1.08
C ALA A 323 17.64 -9.01 -2.10
N TRP A 324 16.53 -8.41 -1.66
CA TRP A 324 15.40 -8.10 -2.52
C TRP A 324 15.62 -6.78 -3.27
N VAL A 325 16.62 -6.76 -4.15
CA VAL A 325 16.96 -5.59 -4.96
C VAL A 325 15.90 -5.42 -6.05
N VAL A 326 15.22 -4.27 -6.06
CA VAL A 326 14.08 -4.01 -6.95
C VAL A 326 14.48 -3.55 -8.34
N ARG A 327 15.66 -2.99 -8.45
CA ARG A 327 16.24 -2.66 -9.73
C ARG A 327 17.70 -3.03 -9.70
N ASN A 328 18.15 -3.23 -10.86
CA ASN A 328 19.47 -3.32 -11.32
C ASN A 328 20.36 -2.25 -10.74
N GLY A 329 20.09 -1.68 -9.62
CA GLY A 329 20.77 -0.59 -8.99
C GLY A 329 22.23 -0.79 -8.68
N VAL A 330 22.81 -1.80 -9.26
CA VAL A 330 24.19 -2.06 -9.02
C VAL A 330 24.99 -1.87 -10.27
N GLY A 331 25.75 -0.80 -10.20
CA GLY A 331 26.89 -0.62 -11.03
C GLY A 331 26.57 -0.36 -12.50
N LEU A 332 27.03 0.75 -12.98
CA LEU A 332 27.17 1.08 -14.40
C LEU A 332 28.01 0.06 -15.17
N ASP A 333 28.60 -0.92 -14.46
CA ASP A 333 29.45 -1.97 -15.05
C ASP A 333 28.68 -3.24 -15.47
N GLY A 334 27.34 -3.20 -15.38
CA GLY A 334 26.47 -4.32 -15.76
C GLY A 334 26.62 -5.58 -14.91
N LYS A 335 27.38 -5.53 -13.82
CA LYS A 335 27.48 -6.62 -12.81
C LYS A 335 26.31 -6.61 -11.87
N TYR A 336 25.27 -6.73 -12.47
CA TYR A 336 24.02 -6.49 -12.00
C TYR A 336 23.27 -7.71 -11.62
N ILE A 337 22.39 -7.44 -10.79
CA ILE A 337 21.71 -8.40 -10.04
C ILE A 337 20.26 -8.28 -10.37
N SER A 338 19.84 -9.12 -11.23
CA SER A 338 18.42 -9.37 -11.49
C SER A 338 17.84 -10.29 -10.41
#